data_7c3797e1a3a82ea5a14ffe650a8247a0
#
_entry.id   7c3797e1a3a82ea5a14ffe650a8247a0
#
_cell.length_a   1.000
_cell.length_b   1.000
_cell.length_c   1.000
_cell.angle_alpha   90.00
_cell.angle_beta   90.00
_cell.angle_gamma   90.00
#
_symmetry.space_group_name_H-M   'P 1'
#
loop_
_entity.id
_entity.type
_entity.pdbx_description
1 polymer ?
#
loop_
_entity_poly.entity_id
_entity_poly.type
_entity_poly.pdbx_seq_one_letter_code
_entity_poly.pdbx_strand_id
1 'polypeptide(L)'
;MLKIVLIALAMLGIAVFAQDPNLHIYIAYGQSNMAGVGPTMDMDFHQDPRFLVMRAAKFSDQEVGEFYPAAPPMANSMSSIGIVDFFGRKMVQELPDSIRVAVADVAIGGQSIDLFDKDRNTAYVHRLLNSSNTWVIPLLLEYGGNLHQRIVELGKIAKKKGVVKGFLFHQGEADAQMEDWPERVKKVYDDLIKEIGLDPKKTPILIGELVPNGDMAWRNNAVKEAADLIPNGHLISSQGCLGFTEKYTDDLTCVLHFTREGYETLGYRYADKMLELLKNPIDFDSAEASVRAVEVTKPKLFYDYKQHAIYACFKKHGKDFYYQVTGRRKNN
;
A
#
# COMPACT_ATOMS: atom_id res chain seq x y z
N MET A 1 -27.98 64.32 23.79
CA MET A 1 -27.78 63.59 22.50
C MET A 1 -26.81 62.45 22.71
N LEU A 2 -27.34 61.28 22.92
CA LEU A 2 -26.52 60.05 23.17
C LEU A 2 -26.29 59.38 21.85
N LYS A 3 -25.02 59.32 21.38
CA LYS A 3 -24.66 58.60 20.16
C LYS A 3 -24.49 57.12 20.48
N ILE A 4 -25.45 56.30 20.02
CA ILE A 4 -25.37 54.85 20.07
C ILE A 4 -24.45 54.43 18.92
N VAL A 5 -23.25 53.91 19.25
CA VAL A 5 -22.36 53.27 18.31
C VAL A 5 -22.75 51.78 18.22
N LEU A 6 -23.39 51.39 17.12
CA LEU A 6 -23.61 49.97 16.80
C LEU A 6 -22.28 49.37 16.33
N ILE A 7 -21.68 48.50 17.15
CA ILE A 7 -20.59 47.64 16.74
C ILE A 7 -21.22 46.41 16.09
N ALA A 8 -21.20 46.32 14.77
CA ALA A 8 -21.54 45.12 14.03
C ALA A 8 -20.38 44.13 14.19
N LEU A 9 -20.51 43.14 15.07
CA LEU A 9 -19.64 41.98 15.10
C LEU A 9 -19.90 41.13 13.86
N ALA A 10 -19.07 41.24 12.84
CA ALA A 10 -19.02 40.29 11.74
C ALA A 10 -18.49 38.95 12.30
N MET A 11 -19.39 38.03 12.64
CA MET A 11 -18.99 36.65 12.85
C MET A 11 -18.60 36.07 11.51
N LEU A 12 -17.29 36.08 11.21
CA LEU A 12 -16.74 35.19 10.20
C LEU A 12 -16.93 33.74 10.72
N GLY A 13 -17.99 33.11 10.27
CA GLY A 13 -18.20 31.70 10.45
C GLY A 13 -17.04 30.96 9.73
N ILE A 14 -16.02 30.52 10.47
CA ILE A 14 -15.10 29.53 9.96
C ILE A 14 -15.96 28.28 9.78
N ALA A 15 -16.33 27.99 8.54
CA ALA A 15 -16.93 26.71 8.18
C ALA A 15 -15.86 25.62 8.45
N VAL A 16 -15.89 25.08 9.65
CA VAL A 16 -15.20 23.82 9.96
C VAL A 16 -15.96 22.77 9.16
N PHE A 17 -15.47 22.43 7.97
CA PHE A 17 -15.99 21.29 7.24
C PHE A 17 -15.74 20.06 8.12
N ALA A 18 -16.80 19.56 8.73
CA ALA A 18 -16.76 18.34 9.51
C ALA A 18 -16.32 17.20 8.58
N GLN A 19 -15.42 16.36 9.08
CA GLN A 19 -15.03 15.12 8.41
C GLN A 19 -16.30 14.32 8.05
N ASP A 20 -16.44 13.90 6.78
CA ASP A 20 -17.55 13.07 6.36
C ASP A 20 -17.31 11.60 6.77
N PRO A 21 -18.06 11.06 7.75
CA PRO A 21 -17.88 9.68 8.20
C PRO A 21 -18.28 8.65 7.13
N ASN A 22 -19.06 9.06 6.14
CA ASN A 22 -19.53 8.19 5.04
C ASN A 22 -18.58 8.22 3.83
N LEU A 23 -17.53 9.00 3.85
CA LEU A 23 -16.48 8.98 2.84
C LEU A 23 -15.31 8.11 3.34
N HIS A 24 -15.28 6.86 2.91
CA HIS A 24 -14.18 5.92 3.20
C HIS A 24 -13.05 6.11 2.21
N ILE A 25 -11.86 6.45 2.68
CA ILE A 25 -10.71 6.75 1.84
C ILE A 25 -9.62 5.69 2.07
N TYR A 26 -9.08 5.18 0.98
CA TYR A 26 -7.98 4.23 0.96
C TYR A 26 -6.79 4.85 0.24
N ILE A 27 -5.59 4.59 0.73
CA ILE A 27 -4.36 5.08 0.12
C ILE A 27 -3.63 3.88 -0.45
N ALA A 28 -3.52 3.82 -1.77
CA ALA A 28 -2.80 2.79 -2.49
C ALA A 28 -1.40 3.30 -2.83
N TYR A 29 -0.38 2.42 -2.72
CA TYR A 29 0.96 2.75 -3.18
C TYR A 29 1.73 1.48 -3.57
N GLY A 30 2.68 1.65 -4.47
CA GLY A 30 3.45 0.52 -4.97
C GLY A 30 4.04 0.75 -6.35
N GLN A 31 4.14 -0.33 -7.13
CA GLN A 31 4.69 -0.26 -8.49
C GLN A 31 3.65 -0.61 -9.57
N SER A 32 4.08 -1.16 -10.70
CA SER A 32 3.24 -1.34 -11.89
C SER A 32 1.94 -2.11 -11.65
N ASN A 33 1.97 -3.18 -10.85
CA ASN A 33 0.77 -3.95 -10.52
C ASN A 33 -0.21 -3.16 -9.63
N MET A 34 0.26 -2.20 -8.83
CA MET A 34 -0.63 -1.27 -8.12
C MET A 34 -1.16 -0.19 -9.05
N ALA A 35 -0.28 0.45 -9.84
CA ALA A 35 -0.66 1.48 -10.80
C ALA A 35 -1.68 1.00 -11.83
N GLY A 36 -1.63 -0.29 -12.17
CA GLY A 36 -2.47 -0.89 -13.20
C GLY A 36 -1.85 -0.81 -14.59
N VAL A 37 -1.70 -1.97 -15.24
CA VAL A 37 -1.22 -2.12 -16.62
C VAL A 37 -2.10 -3.07 -17.43
N GLY A 38 -3.27 -3.43 -16.89
CA GLY A 38 -4.23 -4.31 -17.56
C GLY A 38 -4.90 -3.62 -18.76
N PRO A 39 -5.36 -4.39 -19.75
CA PRO A 39 -6.12 -3.85 -20.86
C PRO A 39 -7.48 -3.34 -20.39
N THR A 40 -7.86 -2.12 -20.80
CA THR A 40 -9.17 -1.54 -20.54
C THR A 40 -10.22 -2.02 -21.53
N MET A 41 -11.48 -2.02 -21.09
CA MET A 41 -12.67 -2.23 -21.91
C MET A 41 -13.61 -1.04 -21.74
N ASP A 42 -14.56 -0.82 -22.66
CA ASP A 42 -15.50 0.30 -22.60
C ASP A 42 -16.27 0.38 -21.27
N MET A 43 -16.58 -0.78 -20.68
CA MET A 43 -17.26 -0.87 -19.38
C MET A 43 -16.44 -0.31 -18.21
N ASP A 44 -15.12 -0.21 -18.33
CA ASP A 44 -14.27 0.29 -17.26
C ASP A 44 -14.39 1.81 -17.08
N PHE A 45 -14.88 2.50 -18.09
CA PHE A 45 -15.13 3.93 -18.06
C PHE A 45 -16.54 4.27 -17.54
N HIS A 46 -17.35 3.26 -17.23
CA HIS A 46 -18.60 3.49 -16.52
C HIS A 46 -18.34 3.87 -15.06
N GLN A 47 -18.81 5.04 -14.67
CA GLN A 47 -18.54 5.64 -13.37
C GLN A 47 -19.70 5.39 -12.40
N ASP A 48 -19.43 4.80 -11.24
CA ASP A 48 -20.35 4.80 -10.10
C ASP A 48 -20.12 6.10 -9.30
N PRO A 49 -21.17 6.91 -9.04
CA PRO A 49 -21.01 8.18 -8.32
C PRO A 49 -20.51 8.01 -6.87
N ARG A 50 -20.58 6.80 -6.32
CA ARG A 50 -20.05 6.49 -5.00
C ARG A 50 -18.58 6.04 -5.03
N PHE A 51 -18.04 5.68 -6.20
CA PHE A 51 -16.62 5.35 -6.34
C PHE A 51 -15.85 6.53 -6.89
N LEU A 52 -14.88 7.01 -6.12
CA LEU A 52 -14.12 8.23 -6.40
C LEU A 52 -12.61 7.90 -6.49
N VAL A 53 -11.92 8.64 -7.33
CA VAL A 53 -10.47 8.79 -7.26
C VAL A 53 -10.15 10.11 -6.54
N MET A 54 -9.31 10.04 -5.51
CA MET A 54 -8.63 11.21 -4.98
C MET A 54 -7.36 11.40 -5.78
N ARG A 55 -7.31 12.42 -6.64
CA ARG A 55 -6.21 12.58 -7.60
C ARG A 55 -4.86 12.72 -6.88
N ALA A 56 -3.95 11.78 -7.17
CA ALA A 56 -2.63 11.74 -6.55
C ALA A 56 -1.54 12.35 -7.43
N ALA A 57 -1.64 12.18 -8.74
CA ALA A 57 -0.68 12.66 -9.74
C ALA A 57 -1.25 13.84 -10.52
N LYS A 58 -0.39 14.77 -10.90
CA LYS A 58 -0.78 15.93 -11.72
C LYS A 58 -0.67 15.59 -13.21
N PHE A 59 -1.77 15.07 -13.75
CA PHE A 59 -1.97 14.93 -15.18
C PHE A 59 -3.43 15.26 -15.51
N SER A 60 -3.73 15.62 -16.74
CA SER A 60 -5.03 16.20 -17.13
C SER A 60 -5.33 17.54 -16.44
N ASP A 61 -6.59 17.94 -16.41
CA ASP A 61 -7.12 19.16 -15.80
C ASP A 61 -7.62 18.95 -14.36
N GLN A 62 -7.39 17.75 -13.77
CA GLN A 62 -7.81 17.42 -12.42
C GLN A 62 -6.77 17.85 -11.38
N GLU A 63 -7.24 18.47 -10.30
CA GLU A 63 -6.37 18.97 -9.24
C GLU A 63 -6.01 17.87 -8.23
N VAL A 64 -4.73 17.86 -7.82
CA VAL A 64 -4.22 16.93 -6.81
C VAL A 64 -4.92 17.14 -5.47
N GLY A 65 -5.35 16.04 -4.84
CA GLY A 65 -6.05 16.06 -3.56
C GLY A 65 -7.56 16.27 -3.66
N GLU A 66 -8.09 16.53 -4.86
CA GLU A 66 -9.53 16.63 -5.10
C GLU A 66 -10.12 15.29 -5.57
N PHE A 67 -11.44 15.14 -5.41
CA PHE A 67 -12.17 13.92 -5.66
C PHE A 67 -12.96 13.99 -6.96
N TYR A 68 -12.81 12.96 -7.79
CA TYR A 68 -13.51 12.83 -9.08
C TYR A 68 -14.13 11.45 -9.21
N PRO A 69 -15.18 11.25 -10.01
CA PRO A 69 -15.68 9.91 -10.32
C PRO A 69 -14.54 9.03 -10.85
N ALA A 70 -14.41 7.82 -10.30
CA ALA A 70 -13.32 6.94 -10.63
C ALA A 70 -13.46 6.32 -12.01
N ALA A 71 -12.40 6.40 -12.79
CA ALA A 71 -12.20 5.71 -14.05
C ALA A 71 -10.69 5.60 -14.33
N PRO A 72 -10.21 4.57 -15.05
CA PRO A 72 -8.82 4.49 -15.47
C PRO A 72 -8.41 5.67 -16.36
N PRO A 73 -7.18 6.19 -16.28
CA PRO A 73 -6.13 5.81 -15.33
C PRO A 73 -6.32 6.47 -13.96
N MET A 74 -6.11 5.72 -12.86
CA MET A 74 -6.28 6.23 -11.52
C MET A 74 -4.98 6.72 -10.88
N ALA A 75 -3.84 6.08 -11.18
CA ALA A 75 -2.56 6.40 -10.59
C ALA A 75 -1.85 7.58 -11.28
N ASN A 76 -1.39 7.39 -12.51
CA ASN A 76 -0.60 8.36 -13.29
C ASN A 76 -0.91 8.27 -14.78
N SER A 77 -0.30 9.15 -15.60
CA SER A 77 -0.58 9.25 -17.05
C SER A 77 -0.24 7.99 -17.87
N MET A 78 0.61 7.11 -17.36
CA MET A 78 1.01 5.85 -18.01
C MET A 78 0.31 4.61 -17.41
N SER A 79 -0.54 4.78 -16.39
CA SER A 79 -1.28 3.68 -15.80
C SER A 79 -2.55 3.34 -16.59
N SER A 80 -3.11 2.18 -16.28
CA SER A 80 -4.31 1.65 -16.91
C SER A 80 -5.23 1.05 -15.82
N ILE A 81 -5.98 -0.02 -16.11
CA ILE A 81 -6.80 -0.69 -15.13
C ILE A 81 -5.94 -1.63 -14.26
N GLY A 82 -6.22 -1.69 -12.96
CA GLY A 82 -5.46 -2.48 -12.02
C GLY A 82 -6.25 -2.86 -10.76
N ILE A 83 -5.52 -3.24 -9.72
CA ILE A 83 -6.06 -3.70 -8.44
C ILE A 83 -7.05 -2.69 -7.84
N VAL A 84 -6.72 -1.40 -7.85
CA VAL A 84 -7.52 -0.35 -7.20
C VAL A 84 -8.87 -0.14 -7.86
N ASP A 85 -8.96 -0.32 -9.17
CA ASP A 85 -10.23 -0.19 -9.91
C ASP A 85 -11.23 -1.26 -9.46
N PHE A 86 -10.80 -2.51 -9.44
CA PHE A 86 -11.63 -3.63 -9.03
C PHE A 86 -11.92 -3.63 -7.52
N PHE A 87 -10.94 -3.22 -6.71
CA PHE A 87 -11.14 -2.98 -5.28
C PHE A 87 -12.29 -2.00 -5.04
N GLY A 88 -12.22 -0.81 -5.62
CA GLY A 88 -13.21 0.24 -5.37
C GLY A 88 -14.61 -0.13 -5.88
N ARG A 89 -14.71 -0.76 -7.06
CA ARG A 89 -15.97 -1.26 -7.61
C ARG A 89 -16.64 -2.29 -6.68
N LYS A 90 -15.87 -3.26 -6.19
CA LYS A 90 -16.37 -4.25 -5.24
C LYS A 90 -16.80 -3.60 -3.91
N MET A 91 -16.01 -2.65 -3.41
CA MET A 91 -16.33 -1.95 -2.15
C MET A 91 -17.68 -1.24 -2.21
N VAL A 92 -17.97 -0.48 -3.29
CA VAL A 92 -19.26 0.23 -3.42
C VAL A 92 -20.43 -0.70 -3.66
N GLN A 93 -20.21 -1.91 -4.24
CA GLN A 93 -21.24 -2.92 -4.39
C GLN A 93 -21.66 -3.55 -3.06
N GLU A 94 -20.72 -3.71 -2.12
CA GLU A 94 -20.95 -4.42 -0.86
C GLU A 94 -21.26 -3.50 0.32
N LEU A 95 -20.87 -2.23 0.25
CA LEU A 95 -21.11 -1.24 1.31
C LEU A 95 -22.51 -0.62 1.16
N PRO A 96 -23.13 -0.16 2.27
CA PRO A 96 -24.39 0.57 2.24
C PRO A 96 -24.36 1.75 1.26
N ASP A 97 -25.49 2.09 0.65
CA ASP A 97 -25.61 3.16 -0.36
C ASP A 97 -25.20 4.55 0.16
N SER A 98 -25.24 4.76 1.46
CA SER A 98 -24.79 6.00 2.11
C SER A 98 -23.27 6.14 2.11
N ILE A 99 -22.51 5.06 1.88
CA ILE A 99 -21.05 5.06 1.90
C ILE A 99 -20.51 5.35 0.51
N ARG A 100 -19.60 6.30 0.43
CA ARG A 100 -18.76 6.58 -0.73
C ARG A 100 -17.34 6.06 -0.47
N VAL A 101 -16.71 5.56 -1.51
CA VAL A 101 -15.36 5.00 -1.47
C VAL A 101 -14.45 5.86 -2.32
N ALA A 102 -13.31 6.26 -1.79
CA ALA A 102 -12.29 6.96 -2.57
C ALA A 102 -10.95 6.24 -2.46
N VAL A 103 -10.18 6.23 -3.54
CA VAL A 103 -8.81 5.70 -3.55
C VAL A 103 -7.87 6.80 -4.06
N ALA A 104 -6.77 7.04 -3.31
CA ALA A 104 -5.61 7.79 -3.78
C ALA A 104 -4.52 6.79 -4.15
N ASP A 105 -4.10 6.74 -5.41
CA ASP A 105 -3.10 5.79 -5.89
C ASP A 105 -1.78 6.48 -6.23
N VAL A 106 -0.72 6.16 -5.47
CA VAL A 106 0.62 6.70 -5.62
C VAL A 106 1.56 5.56 -6.03
N ALA A 107 1.61 5.25 -7.31
CA ALA A 107 2.36 4.11 -7.81
C ALA A 107 3.08 4.43 -9.12
N ILE A 108 4.32 3.95 -9.27
CA ILE A 108 5.13 4.05 -10.50
C ILE A 108 5.77 2.69 -10.78
N GLY A 109 5.59 2.20 -12.02
CA GLY A 109 6.14 0.91 -12.45
C GLY A 109 7.65 0.78 -12.27
N GLY A 110 8.12 -0.41 -11.89
CA GLY A 110 9.53 -0.77 -11.80
C GLY A 110 10.33 -0.05 -10.71
N GLN A 111 9.67 0.59 -9.74
CA GLN A 111 10.37 1.37 -8.71
C GLN A 111 10.53 0.59 -7.41
N SER A 112 11.69 0.81 -6.76
CA SER A 112 12.05 0.27 -5.47
C SER A 112 11.22 0.87 -4.33
N ILE A 113 11.10 0.13 -3.22
CA ILE A 113 10.54 0.62 -1.94
C ILE A 113 11.26 1.88 -1.44
N ASP A 114 12.52 2.09 -1.80
CA ASP A 114 13.30 3.29 -1.47
C ASP A 114 12.63 4.59 -1.97
N LEU A 115 11.80 4.52 -3.03
CA LEU A 115 11.04 5.66 -3.54
C LEU A 115 9.98 6.16 -2.53
N PHE A 116 9.52 5.28 -1.66
CA PHE A 116 8.51 5.54 -0.64
C PHE A 116 9.10 5.75 0.77
N ASP A 117 10.41 5.49 0.96
CA ASP A 117 11.10 5.70 2.23
C ASP A 117 11.56 7.17 2.34
N LYS A 118 11.09 7.89 3.36
CA LYS A 118 11.42 9.31 3.56
C LYS A 118 12.92 9.60 3.68
N ASP A 119 13.68 8.64 4.22
CA ASP A 119 15.12 8.79 4.46
C ASP A 119 15.96 8.42 3.23
N ARG A 120 15.35 7.68 2.27
CA ARG A 120 16.03 7.14 1.08
C ARG A 120 15.56 7.75 -0.24
N ASN A 121 14.33 8.30 -0.26
CA ASN A 121 13.71 8.85 -1.46
C ASN A 121 14.62 9.80 -2.23
N THR A 122 15.20 10.81 -1.57
CA THR A 122 16.04 11.82 -2.21
C THR A 122 17.24 11.19 -2.91
N ALA A 123 17.94 10.26 -2.24
CA ALA A 123 19.09 9.56 -2.83
C ALA A 123 18.66 8.64 -3.98
N TYR A 124 17.50 7.99 -3.85
CA TYR A 124 16.97 7.14 -4.91
C TYR A 124 16.59 7.95 -6.15
N VAL A 125 15.84 9.04 -6.00
CA VAL A 125 15.47 9.95 -7.10
C VAL A 125 16.72 10.51 -7.77
N HIS A 126 17.73 10.92 -7.02
CA HIS A 126 18.98 11.39 -7.59
C HIS A 126 19.68 10.32 -8.46
N ARG A 127 19.65 9.04 -8.05
CA ARG A 127 20.16 7.93 -8.87
C ARG A 127 19.34 7.77 -10.16
N LEU A 128 18.01 7.86 -10.09
CA LEU A 128 17.13 7.78 -11.26
C LEU A 128 17.42 8.89 -12.27
N LEU A 129 17.58 10.13 -11.80
CA LEU A 129 17.88 11.29 -12.66
C LEU A 129 19.23 11.15 -13.39
N ASN A 130 20.17 10.38 -12.82
CA ASN A 130 21.49 10.13 -13.42
C ASN A 130 21.59 8.74 -14.11
N SER A 131 20.47 8.05 -14.24
CA SER A 131 20.41 6.74 -14.92
C SER A 131 19.91 6.87 -16.35
N SER A 132 19.93 5.77 -17.08
CA SER A 132 19.28 5.66 -18.41
C SER A 132 17.75 5.52 -18.33
N ASN A 133 17.17 5.35 -17.15
CA ASN A 133 15.73 5.15 -16.94
C ASN A 133 14.96 6.50 -16.97
N THR A 134 15.15 7.27 -18.02
CA THR A 134 14.56 8.63 -18.13
C THR A 134 13.06 8.64 -18.26
N TRP A 135 12.42 7.52 -18.68
CA TRP A 135 10.97 7.41 -18.82
C TRP A 135 10.20 7.61 -17.50
N VAL A 136 10.86 7.35 -16.36
CA VAL A 136 10.24 7.51 -15.04
C VAL A 136 10.15 8.98 -14.58
N ILE A 137 11.00 9.85 -15.15
CA ILE A 137 11.12 11.24 -14.72
C ILE A 137 9.80 12.04 -14.86
N PRO A 138 9.07 11.98 -15.99
CA PRO A 138 7.77 12.63 -16.09
C PRO A 138 6.79 12.17 -15.01
N LEU A 139 6.74 10.87 -14.71
CA LEU A 139 5.88 10.32 -13.68
C LEU A 139 6.25 10.77 -12.27
N LEU A 140 7.56 10.87 -11.98
CA LEU A 140 8.02 11.47 -10.72
C LEU A 140 7.52 12.90 -10.56
N LEU A 141 7.56 13.69 -11.63
CA LEU A 141 7.09 15.08 -11.63
C LEU A 141 5.57 15.18 -11.44
N GLU A 142 4.79 14.27 -12.00
CA GLU A 142 3.34 14.20 -11.75
C GLU A 142 3.02 14.06 -10.25
N TYR A 143 3.85 13.36 -9.50
CA TYR A 143 3.74 13.23 -8.04
C TYR A 143 4.50 14.31 -7.25
N GLY A 144 5.09 15.32 -7.91
CA GLY A 144 5.84 16.38 -7.27
C GLY A 144 7.27 15.99 -6.84
N GLY A 145 7.81 14.91 -7.40
CA GLY A 145 9.21 14.49 -7.22
C GLY A 145 9.50 13.68 -5.94
N ASN A 146 8.55 13.60 -4.99
CA ASN A 146 8.72 12.84 -3.74
C ASN A 146 7.42 12.09 -3.39
N LEU A 147 7.42 10.78 -3.61
CA LEU A 147 6.23 9.96 -3.42
C LEU A 147 5.87 9.77 -1.95
N HIS A 148 6.86 9.66 -1.06
CA HIS A 148 6.58 9.62 0.38
C HIS A 148 5.81 10.87 0.83
N GLN A 149 6.35 12.05 0.50
CA GLN A 149 5.70 13.32 0.85
C GLN A 149 4.31 13.43 0.21
N ARG A 150 4.14 12.99 -1.05
CA ARG A 150 2.84 12.97 -1.73
C ARG A 150 1.82 12.14 -0.97
N ILE A 151 2.17 10.93 -0.50
CA ILE A 151 1.27 10.09 0.30
C ILE A 151 0.90 10.79 1.62
N VAL A 152 1.87 11.40 2.29
CA VAL A 152 1.63 12.14 3.55
C VAL A 152 0.69 13.33 3.34
N GLU A 153 0.88 14.11 2.29
CA GLU A 153 0.02 15.24 1.93
C GLU A 153 -1.41 14.79 1.66
N LEU A 154 -1.59 13.77 0.79
CA LEU A 154 -2.90 13.20 0.48
C LEU A 154 -3.56 12.60 1.72
N GLY A 155 -2.82 11.88 2.56
CA GLY A 155 -3.32 11.32 3.80
C GLY A 155 -3.84 12.40 4.77
N LYS A 156 -3.15 13.54 4.88
CA LYS A 156 -3.60 14.67 5.69
C LYS A 156 -4.85 15.35 5.12
N ILE A 157 -4.97 15.44 3.80
CA ILE A 157 -6.18 15.95 3.14
C ILE A 157 -7.33 14.96 3.33
N ALA A 158 -7.10 13.68 3.06
CA ALA A 158 -8.06 12.60 3.22
C ALA A 158 -8.66 12.59 4.64
N LYS A 159 -7.81 12.69 5.67
CA LYS A 159 -8.22 12.73 7.07
C LYS A 159 -9.09 13.92 7.44
N LYS A 160 -8.98 15.04 6.71
CA LYS A 160 -9.86 16.22 6.89
C LYS A 160 -11.19 16.07 6.17
N LYS A 161 -11.22 15.39 5.03
CA LYS A 161 -12.40 15.27 4.15
C LYS A 161 -13.26 14.06 4.49
N GLY A 162 -12.64 12.92 4.82
CA GLY A 162 -13.30 11.64 5.10
C GLY A 162 -12.50 10.79 6.09
N VAL A 163 -12.80 9.51 6.16
CA VAL A 163 -12.16 8.56 7.07
C VAL A 163 -11.15 7.70 6.31
N VAL A 164 -9.87 7.82 6.63
CA VAL A 164 -8.84 6.90 6.09
C VAL A 164 -9.05 5.54 6.74
N LYS A 165 -9.41 4.54 5.93
CA LYS A 165 -9.77 3.18 6.37
C LYS A 165 -8.64 2.18 6.24
N GLY A 166 -7.61 2.47 5.46
CA GLY A 166 -6.46 1.58 5.29
C GLY A 166 -5.57 1.93 4.12
N PHE A 167 -4.49 1.17 4.03
CA PHE A 167 -3.56 1.21 2.91
C PHE A 167 -3.70 -0.04 2.05
N LEU A 168 -3.51 0.12 0.74
CA LEU A 168 -3.35 -0.95 -0.23
C LEU A 168 -1.91 -0.89 -0.75
N PHE A 169 -1.20 -2.00 -0.69
CA PHE A 169 0.21 -2.04 -1.09
C PHE A 169 0.50 -3.23 -2.00
N HIS A 170 1.15 -2.94 -3.14
CA HIS A 170 1.61 -3.98 -4.04
C HIS A 170 2.94 -3.58 -4.69
N GLN A 171 4.03 -4.22 -4.24
CA GLN A 171 5.39 -3.96 -4.69
C GLN A 171 6.29 -5.14 -4.27
N GLY A 172 7.46 -5.30 -4.87
CA GLY A 172 8.45 -6.28 -4.48
C GLY A 172 9.29 -6.79 -5.65
N GLU A 173 8.79 -6.71 -6.88
CA GLU A 173 9.47 -7.18 -8.08
C GLU A 173 10.75 -6.40 -8.34
N ALA A 174 10.73 -5.06 -8.14
CA ALA A 174 11.91 -4.20 -8.35
C ALA A 174 13.01 -4.41 -7.30
N ASP A 175 12.68 -4.99 -6.15
CA ASP A 175 13.57 -5.19 -5.00
C ASP A 175 13.94 -6.67 -4.79
N ALA A 176 13.98 -7.45 -5.87
CA ALA A 176 14.20 -8.90 -5.81
C ALA A 176 15.43 -9.31 -5.00
N GLN A 177 16.50 -8.50 -5.02
CA GLN A 177 17.76 -8.79 -4.32
C GLN A 177 17.86 -8.11 -2.93
N MET A 178 16.81 -7.43 -2.49
CA MET A 178 16.80 -6.71 -1.21
C MET A 178 16.35 -7.65 -0.09
N GLU A 179 17.30 -8.09 0.74
CA GLU A 179 17.03 -9.04 1.83
C GLU A 179 16.20 -8.39 2.96
N ASP A 180 16.44 -7.12 3.26
CA ASP A 180 15.76 -6.32 4.29
C ASP A 180 14.47 -5.61 3.78
N TRP A 181 13.91 -6.07 2.66
CA TRP A 181 12.71 -5.48 2.08
C TRP A 181 11.49 -5.55 3.03
N PRO A 182 11.22 -6.66 3.75
CA PRO A 182 10.09 -6.72 4.68
C PRO A 182 10.15 -5.65 5.76
N GLU A 183 11.32 -5.43 6.35
CA GLU A 183 11.54 -4.41 7.37
C GLU A 183 11.40 -3.00 6.79
N ARG A 184 11.81 -2.79 5.53
CA ARG A 184 11.61 -1.50 4.85
C ARG A 184 10.15 -1.22 4.58
N VAL A 185 9.36 -2.21 4.16
CA VAL A 185 7.91 -2.06 4.01
C VAL A 185 7.28 -1.64 5.34
N LYS A 186 7.64 -2.34 6.42
CA LYS A 186 7.19 -1.97 7.77
C LYS A 186 7.58 -0.55 8.14
N LYS A 187 8.85 -0.16 7.91
CA LYS A 187 9.34 1.20 8.19
C LYS A 187 8.53 2.26 7.44
N VAL A 188 8.31 2.05 6.15
CA VAL A 188 7.51 2.98 5.33
C VAL A 188 6.09 3.11 5.87
N TYR A 189 5.43 2.01 6.20
CA TYR A 189 4.10 2.03 6.81
C TYR A 189 4.09 2.79 8.15
N ASP A 190 5.04 2.49 9.05
CA ASP A 190 5.12 3.13 10.37
C ASP A 190 5.35 4.66 10.24
N ASP A 191 6.19 5.08 9.30
CA ASP A 191 6.45 6.49 9.02
C ASP A 191 5.20 7.18 8.46
N LEU A 192 4.48 6.56 7.52
CA LEU A 192 3.23 7.10 6.97
C LEU A 192 2.15 7.24 8.05
N ILE A 193 1.94 6.21 8.87
CA ILE A 193 1.00 6.25 10.01
C ILE A 193 1.31 7.42 10.92
N LYS A 194 2.59 7.56 11.30
CA LYS A 194 3.05 8.63 12.21
C LYS A 194 2.88 10.02 11.60
N GLU A 195 3.31 10.21 10.35
CA GLU A 195 3.33 11.56 9.74
C GLU A 195 1.95 12.06 9.30
N ILE A 196 1.05 11.15 8.92
CA ILE A 196 -0.36 11.47 8.65
C ILE A 196 -1.12 11.65 9.98
N GLY A 197 -0.65 11.02 11.05
CA GLY A 197 -1.30 11.03 12.37
C GLY A 197 -2.49 10.09 12.41
N LEU A 198 -2.32 8.85 11.92
CA LEU A 198 -3.31 7.79 11.94
C LEU A 198 -3.08 6.87 13.15
N ASP A 199 -4.11 6.10 13.50
CA ASP A 199 -4.03 5.07 14.52
C ASP A 199 -3.68 3.71 13.84
N PRO A 200 -2.51 3.11 14.10
CA PRO A 200 -2.12 1.85 13.46
C PRO A 200 -3.08 0.71 13.79
N LYS A 201 -3.75 0.74 14.94
CA LYS A 201 -4.76 -0.26 15.34
C LYS A 201 -6.02 -0.19 14.47
N LYS A 202 -6.30 0.98 13.85
CA LYS A 202 -7.52 1.24 13.06
C LYS A 202 -7.26 1.39 11.56
N THR A 203 -5.98 1.37 11.16
CA THR A 203 -5.58 1.62 9.78
C THR A 203 -4.78 0.44 9.25
N PRO A 204 -5.43 -0.63 8.79
CA PRO A 204 -4.76 -1.80 8.24
C PRO A 204 -3.97 -1.47 6.97
N ILE A 205 -2.96 -2.28 6.69
CA ILE A 205 -2.32 -2.35 5.37
C ILE A 205 -2.56 -3.73 4.76
N LEU A 206 -3.10 -3.74 3.55
CA LEU A 206 -3.28 -4.94 2.75
C LEU A 206 -2.11 -5.07 1.78
N ILE A 207 -1.38 -6.18 1.85
CA ILE A 207 -0.15 -6.42 1.09
C ILE A 207 -0.38 -7.62 0.17
N GLY A 208 -0.37 -7.38 -1.16
CA GLY A 208 -0.65 -8.41 -2.15
C GLY A 208 0.57 -9.21 -2.55
N GLU A 209 0.38 -10.53 -2.68
CA GLU A 209 1.36 -11.41 -3.31
C GLU A 209 1.56 -11.04 -4.78
N LEU A 210 2.79 -11.22 -5.26
CA LEU A 210 3.18 -11.06 -6.65
C LEU A 210 2.58 -12.18 -7.52
N VAL A 211 2.68 -12.03 -8.84
CA VAL A 211 2.15 -13.00 -9.81
C VAL A 211 2.62 -14.42 -9.46
N PRO A 212 1.72 -15.38 -9.19
CA PRO A 212 2.09 -16.68 -8.63
C PRO A 212 2.74 -17.63 -9.64
N ASN A 213 2.52 -17.40 -10.94
CA ASN A 213 3.20 -18.10 -12.03
C ASN A 213 4.26 -17.22 -12.71
N GLY A 214 4.65 -16.12 -12.06
CA GLY A 214 5.58 -15.14 -12.59
C GLY A 214 7.02 -15.37 -12.16
N ASP A 215 7.93 -14.63 -12.79
CA ASP A 215 9.38 -14.71 -12.55
C ASP A 215 9.77 -14.31 -11.12
N MET A 216 8.92 -13.54 -10.45
CA MET A 216 9.14 -13.06 -9.08
C MET A 216 8.28 -13.80 -8.03
N ALA A 217 7.60 -14.89 -8.40
CA ALA A 217 6.73 -15.67 -7.49
C ALA A 217 7.45 -16.12 -6.19
N TRP A 218 8.74 -16.41 -6.28
CA TRP A 218 9.58 -16.80 -5.15
C TRP A 218 9.69 -15.73 -4.06
N ARG A 219 9.46 -14.46 -4.40
CA ARG A 219 9.44 -13.33 -3.45
C ARG A 219 8.19 -13.31 -2.56
N ASN A 220 7.17 -14.11 -2.85
CA ASN A 220 5.95 -14.14 -2.04
C ASN A 220 6.19 -14.53 -0.58
N ASN A 221 7.28 -15.24 -0.29
CA ASN A 221 7.71 -15.46 1.10
C ASN A 221 8.06 -14.14 1.81
N ALA A 222 8.79 -13.23 1.14
CA ALA A 222 9.12 -11.92 1.71
C ALA A 222 7.87 -11.02 1.79
N VAL A 223 6.93 -11.12 0.83
CA VAL A 223 5.64 -10.41 0.89
C VAL A 223 4.84 -10.85 2.12
N LYS A 224 4.78 -12.16 2.38
CA LYS A 224 4.16 -12.70 3.58
C LYS A 224 4.85 -12.20 4.86
N GLU A 225 6.18 -12.23 4.89
CA GLU A 225 6.97 -11.74 6.03
C GLU A 225 6.69 -10.26 6.31
N ALA A 226 6.61 -9.41 5.29
CA ALA A 226 6.26 -8.00 5.45
C ALA A 226 4.87 -7.83 6.08
N ALA A 227 3.89 -8.63 5.67
CA ALA A 227 2.56 -8.62 6.26
C ALA A 227 2.58 -9.08 7.73
N ASP A 228 3.35 -10.12 8.04
CA ASP A 228 3.46 -10.66 9.41
C ASP A 228 4.22 -9.71 10.37
N LEU A 229 5.14 -8.88 9.87
CA LEU A 229 5.90 -7.91 10.67
C LEU A 229 5.05 -6.71 11.12
N ILE A 230 3.97 -6.39 10.41
CA ILE A 230 3.11 -5.25 10.73
C ILE A 230 1.91 -5.74 11.53
N PRO A 231 1.67 -5.25 12.77
CA PRO A 231 0.61 -5.77 13.64
C PRO A 231 -0.79 -5.76 13.00
N ASN A 232 -1.07 -4.79 12.13
CA ASN A 232 -2.32 -4.68 11.35
C ASN A 232 -2.05 -4.84 9.85
N GLY A 233 -1.07 -5.70 9.52
CA GLY A 233 -0.73 -6.10 8.17
C GLY A 233 -1.49 -7.36 7.76
N HIS A 234 -2.00 -7.40 6.53
CA HIS A 234 -2.79 -8.52 6.03
C HIS A 234 -2.31 -8.93 4.65
N LEU A 235 -1.89 -10.18 4.52
CA LEU A 235 -1.52 -10.75 3.24
C LEU A 235 -2.76 -10.97 2.37
N ILE A 236 -2.69 -10.55 1.11
CA ILE A 236 -3.70 -10.84 0.09
C ILE A 236 -3.10 -11.84 -0.90
N SER A 237 -3.66 -13.03 -0.91
CA SER A 237 -3.15 -14.10 -1.76
C SER A 237 -3.46 -13.86 -3.24
N SER A 238 -2.45 -14.04 -4.08
CA SER A 238 -2.58 -14.04 -5.55
C SER A 238 -2.80 -15.44 -6.13
N GLN A 239 -2.95 -16.46 -5.31
CA GLN A 239 -3.14 -17.85 -5.78
C GLN A 239 -4.26 -17.95 -6.82
N GLY A 240 -3.93 -18.43 -8.04
CA GLY A 240 -4.88 -18.52 -9.16
C GLY A 240 -5.07 -17.23 -9.97
N CYS A 241 -4.47 -16.10 -9.57
CA CYS A 241 -4.39 -14.90 -10.41
C CYS A 241 -3.22 -15.06 -11.38
N LEU A 242 -3.51 -15.32 -12.63
CA LEU A 242 -2.46 -15.58 -13.63
C LEU A 242 -1.81 -14.27 -14.10
N GLY A 243 -0.53 -14.35 -14.40
CA GLY A 243 0.19 -13.34 -15.16
C GLY A 243 0.22 -13.65 -16.65
N PHE A 244 0.49 -12.65 -17.47
CA PHE A 244 0.70 -12.83 -18.90
C PHE A 244 2.17 -12.69 -19.27
N THR A 245 2.58 -13.35 -20.37
CA THR A 245 3.93 -13.27 -20.88
C THR A 245 4.14 -11.96 -21.64
N GLU A 246 5.13 -11.20 -21.22
CA GLU A 246 5.54 -9.95 -21.86
C GLU A 246 6.84 -10.14 -22.61
N LYS A 247 6.93 -9.56 -23.79
CA LYS A 247 8.14 -9.57 -24.61
C LYS A 247 8.87 -8.23 -24.45
N TYR A 248 10.05 -8.27 -23.83
CA TYR A 248 10.89 -7.07 -23.62
C TYR A 248 11.91 -6.88 -24.73
N THR A 249 12.48 -7.98 -25.23
CA THR A 249 13.36 -8.03 -26.42
C THR A 249 13.06 -9.30 -27.19
N ASP A 250 13.73 -9.52 -28.34
CA ASP A 250 13.53 -10.74 -29.13
C ASP A 250 13.90 -12.01 -28.35
N ASP A 251 14.82 -11.89 -27.40
CA ASP A 251 15.35 -13.01 -26.61
C ASP A 251 14.88 -12.98 -25.14
N LEU A 252 14.15 -11.93 -24.72
CA LEU A 252 13.74 -11.77 -23.32
C LEU A 252 12.24 -11.65 -23.19
N THR A 253 11.63 -12.64 -22.56
CA THR A 253 10.24 -12.61 -22.10
C THR A 253 10.20 -12.74 -20.60
N CYS A 254 9.21 -12.14 -19.95
CA CYS A 254 8.96 -12.32 -18.53
C CYS A 254 7.46 -12.31 -18.20
N VAL A 255 7.11 -12.76 -17.01
CA VAL A 255 5.76 -12.75 -16.46
C VAL A 255 5.80 -11.98 -15.15
N LEU A 256 5.54 -10.67 -15.21
CA LEU A 256 5.58 -9.76 -14.07
C LEU A 256 4.21 -9.17 -13.72
N HIS A 257 3.33 -9.04 -14.73
CA HIS A 257 2.05 -8.39 -14.56
C HIS A 257 0.89 -9.39 -14.66
N PHE A 258 -0.17 -9.10 -13.90
CA PHE A 258 -1.38 -9.91 -13.92
C PHE A 258 -2.15 -9.73 -15.24
N THR A 259 -2.82 -10.79 -15.69
CA THR A 259 -3.88 -10.65 -16.68
C THR A 259 -5.00 -9.75 -16.14
N ARG A 260 -5.89 -9.27 -17.01
CA ARG A 260 -7.06 -8.50 -16.57
C ARG A 260 -7.87 -9.24 -15.52
N GLU A 261 -8.12 -10.54 -15.73
CA GLU A 261 -8.85 -11.39 -14.81
C GLU A 261 -8.07 -11.60 -13.49
N GLY A 262 -6.74 -11.61 -13.58
CA GLY A 262 -5.85 -11.63 -12.42
C GLY A 262 -6.00 -10.37 -11.58
N TYR A 263 -6.00 -9.17 -12.19
CA TYR A 263 -6.26 -7.90 -11.51
C TYR A 263 -7.65 -7.86 -10.88
N GLU A 264 -8.70 -8.32 -11.60
CA GLU A 264 -10.06 -8.36 -11.07
C GLU A 264 -10.15 -9.25 -9.84
N THR A 265 -9.67 -10.48 -9.96
CA THR A 265 -9.67 -11.44 -8.84
C THR A 265 -8.91 -10.90 -7.64
N LEU A 266 -7.72 -10.35 -7.86
CA LEU A 266 -6.87 -9.83 -6.78
C LEU A 266 -7.51 -8.58 -6.15
N GLY A 267 -8.02 -7.66 -6.96
CA GLY A 267 -8.73 -6.46 -6.48
C GLY A 267 -9.95 -6.81 -5.62
N TYR A 268 -10.70 -7.82 -6.01
CA TYR A 268 -11.83 -8.32 -5.22
C TYR A 268 -11.36 -8.91 -3.88
N ARG A 269 -10.24 -9.63 -3.84
CA ARG A 269 -9.68 -10.17 -2.59
C ARG A 269 -9.21 -9.08 -1.64
N TYR A 270 -8.62 -8.00 -2.16
CA TYR A 270 -8.32 -6.81 -1.36
C TYR A 270 -9.60 -6.23 -0.75
N ALA A 271 -10.68 -6.12 -1.56
CA ALA A 271 -11.96 -5.61 -1.08
C ALA A 271 -12.60 -6.54 -0.04
N ASP A 272 -12.64 -7.85 -0.29
CA ASP A 272 -13.22 -8.82 0.63
C ASP A 272 -12.51 -8.80 1.99
N LYS A 273 -11.17 -8.73 2.01
CA LYS A 273 -10.42 -8.59 3.26
C LYS A 273 -10.72 -7.27 3.97
N MET A 274 -10.79 -6.17 3.24
CA MET A 274 -11.14 -4.87 3.84
C MET A 274 -12.56 -4.87 4.41
N LEU A 275 -13.53 -5.46 3.70
CA LEU A 275 -14.91 -5.60 4.17
C LEU A 275 -15.00 -6.47 5.42
N GLU A 276 -14.21 -7.55 5.50
CA GLU A 276 -14.07 -8.37 6.71
C GLU A 276 -13.60 -7.54 7.90
N LEU A 277 -12.53 -6.74 7.71
CA LEU A 277 -11.96 -5.89 8.76
C LEU A 277 -12.89 -4.76 9.19
N LEU A 278 -13.70 -4.21 8.27
CA LEU A 278 -14.70 -3.19 8.60
C LEU A 278 -15.87 -3.76 9.42
N LYS A 279 -16.25 -5.03 9.20
CA LYS A 279 -17.31 -5.72 9.96
C LYS A 279 -16.83 -6.20 11.32
N ASN A 280 -15.57 -6.64 11.38
CA ASN A 280 -14.96 -7.24 12.56
C ASN A 280 -13.63 -6.56 12.87
N PRO A 281 -13.64 -5.33 13.40
CA PRO A 281 -12.41 -4.63 13.73
C PRO A 281 -11.61 -5.43 14.78
N ILE A 282 -10.30 -5.56 14.54
CA ILE A 282 -9.40 -6.30 15.42
C ILE A 282 -9.32 -5.55 16.76
N ASP A 283 -9.64 -6.25 17.84
CA ASP A 283 -9.44 -5.76 19.20
C ASP A 283 -7.99 -6.00 19.62
N PHE A 284 -7.11 -5.04 19.31
CA PHE A 284 -5.69 -5.11 19.64
C PHE A 284 -5.42 -5.08 21.16
N ASP A 285 -6.33 -4.51 21.94
CA ASP A 285 -6.14 -4.43 23.40
C ASP A 285 -6.31 -5.81 24.03
N SER A 286 -7.26 -6.61 23.54
CA SER A 286 -7.40 -8.01 23.95
C SER A 286 -6.29 -8.89 23.37
N ALA A 287 -5.84 -8.63 22.13
CA ALA A 287 -4.74 -9.35 21.50
C ALA A 287 -3.40 -9.08 22.21
N GLU A 288 -3.10 -7.82 22.57
CA GLU A 288 -1.91 -7.47 23.35
C GLU A 288 -1.93 -8.09 24.74
N ALA A 289 -3.09 -8.19 25.39
CA ALA A 289 -3.23 -8.88 26.67
C ALA A 289 -2.92 -10.38 26.54
N SER A 290 -3.32 -11.01 25.44
CA SER A 290 -3.01 -12.41 25.14
C SER A 290 -1.54 -12.63 24.76
N VAL A 291 -0.89 -11.67 24.12
CA VAL A 291 0.55 -11.72 23.77
C VAL A 291 1.43 -11.45 24.98
N ARG A 292 1.03 -10.57 25.90
CA ARG A 292 1.76 -10.34 27.16
C ARG A 292 1.79 -11.55 28.08
N ALA A 293 0.87 -12.50 27.90
CA ALA A 293 0.87 -13.77 28.63
C ALA A 293 1.86 -14.80 28.05
N VAL A 294 2.46 -14.53 26.90
CA VAL A 294 3.54 -15.36 26.34
C VAL A 294 4.85 -14.86 26.92
N GLU A 295 5.34 -15.52 27.98
CA GLU A 295 6.70 -15.34 28.48
C GLU A 295 7.69 -15.48 27.31
N VAL A 296 8.30 -14.37 26.89
CA VAL A 296 9.41 -14.38 25.92
C VAL A 296 10.62 -14.94 26.66
N THR A 297 10.72 -16.26 26.75
CA THR A 297 11.94 -16.89 27.18
C THR A 297 13.03 -16.56 26.17
N LYS A 298 14.16 -16.02 26.65
CA LYS A 298 15.34 -15.79 25.82
C LYS A 298 15.64 -17.05 25.01
N PRO A 299 15.89 -16.95 23.70
CA PRO A 299 16.19 -18.13 22.90
C PRO A 299 17.41 -18.85 23.44
N LYS A 300 17.32 -20.16 23.56
CA LYS A 300 18.49 -20.98 23.85
C LYS A 300 19.23 -21.24 22.56
N LEU A 301 20.45 -20.75 22.48
CA LEU A 301 21.36 -21.06 21.37
C LEU A 301 22.04 -22.39 21.62
N PHE A 302 22.09 -23.25 20.60
CA PHE A 302 22.87 -24.50 20.63
C PHE A 302 23.52 -24.73 19.26
N TYR A 303 24.64 -25.43 19.28
CA TYR A 303 25.37 -25.82 18.07
C TYR A 303 25.05 -27.26 17.71
N ASP A 304 24.54 -27.48 16.50
CA ASP A 304 24.34 -28.83 15.96
C ASP A 304 25.62 -29.30 15.26
N TYR A 305 26.33 -30.22 15.89
CA TYR A 305 27.58 -30.78 15.36
C TYR A 305 27.40 -31.59 14.08
N LYS A 306 26.21 -32.14 13.82
CA LYS A 306 25.94 -32.91 12.58
C LYS A 306 25.72 -31.98 11.39
N GLN A 307 25.16 -30.83 11.60
CA GLN A 307 24.85 -29.85 10.54
C GLN A 307 25.83 -28.67 10.52
N HIS A 308 26.79 -28.63 11.45
CA HIS A 308 27.74 -27.51 11.59
C HIS A 308 27.05 -26.12 11.63
N ALA A 309 25.93 -26.04 12.32
CA ALA A 309 25.11 -24.85 12.37
C ALA A 309 24.69 -24.49 13.81
N ILE A 310 24.50 -23.19 14.04
CA ILE A 310 23.94 -22.67 15.29
C ILE A 310 22.45 -22.48 15.10
N TYR A 311 21.66 -22.97 16.04
CA TYR A 311 20.22 -22.83 16.06
C TYR A 311 19.77 -22.02 17.27
N ALA A 312 18.74 -21.19 17.06
CA ALA A 312 17.99 -20.54 18.11
C ALA A 312 16.71 -21.34 18.37
N CYS A 313 16.50 -21.80 19.60
CA CYS A 313 15.28 -22.49 20.00
C CYS A 313 14.37 -21.54 20.77
N PHE A 314 13.12 -21.43 20.32
CA PHE A 314 12.07 -20.64 20.98
C PHE A 314 10.91 -21.55 21.36
N LYS A 315 10.30 -21.30 22.52
CA LYS A 315 9.02 -21.93 22.87
C LYS A 315 7.86 -21.01 22.48
N LYS A 316 6.95 -21.51 21.65
CA LYS A 316 5.70 -20.84 21.31
C LYS A 316 4.54 -21.82 21.44
N HIS A 317 3.55 -21.52 22.28
CA HIS A 317 2.37 -22.38 22.52
C HIS A 317 2.72 -23.83 22.90
N GLY A 318 3.75 -24.00 23.75
CA GLY A 318 4.18 -25.32 24.20
C GLY A 318 4.94 -26.19 23.21
N LYS A 319 5.22 -25.66 22.00
CA LYS A 319 6.03 -26.31 20.97
C LYS A 319 7.37 -25.60 20.81
N ASP A 320 8.43 -26.36 20.56
CA ASP A 320 9.75 -25.84 20.29
C ASP A 320 9.90 -25.53 18.79
N PHE A 321 10.37 -24.32 18.47
CA PHE A 321 10.72 -23.88 17.13
C PHE A 321 12.21 -23.64 17.05
N TYR A 322 12.83 -24.12 15.95
CA TYR A 322 14.26 -24.05 15.73
C TYR A 322 14.54 -23.20 14.51
N TYR A 323 15.38 -22.18 14.65
CA TYR A 323 15.82 -21.31 13.55
C TYR A 323 17.34 -21.42 13.41
N GLN A 324 17.81 -21.70 12.22
CA GLN A 324 19.23 -21.70 11.93
C GLN A 324 19.76 -20.27 11.92
N VAL A 325 20.76 -19.99 12.76
CA VAL A 325 21.43 -18.69 12.78
C VAL A 325 22.58 -18.76 11.77
N THR A 326 22.38 -18.20 10.58
CA THR A 326 23.43 -18.12 9.56
C THR A 326 24.43 -17.02 9.90
N GLY A 327 25.54 -17.39 10.50
CA GLY A 327 26.71 -16.52 10.58
C GLY A 327 27.47 -16.53 9.27
N ARG A 328 27.57 -15.41 8.55
CA ARG A 328 28.58 -15.27 7.48
C ARG A 328 29.97 -15.45 8.12
N ARG A 329 30.69 -16.52 7.78
CA ARG A 329 32.14 -16.55 7.95
C ARG A 329 32.73 -15.40 7.13
N LYS A 330 33.33 -14.39 7.79
CA LYS A 330 34.33 -13.57 7.14
C LYS A 330 35.49 -14.49 6.81
N ASN A 331 35.70 -14.79 5.54
CA ASN A 331 36.94 -15.35 5.10
C ASN A 331 38.00 -14.26 5.27
N ASN A 332 38.97 -14.53 6.14
CA ASN A 332 40.22 -13.78 6.17
C ASN A 332 41.06 -14.19 4.96
#